data_ba6c8f762ab700998e3d69329a5543ec
#
_entry.id   ba6c8f762ab700998e3d69329a5543ec
#
_cell.length_a   1.000
_cell.length_b   1.000
_cell.length_c   1.000
_cell.angle_alpha   90.00
_cell.angle_beta   90.00
_cell.angle_gamma   90.00
#
_symmetry.space_group_name_H-M   'P 1'
#
loop_
_entity.id
_entity.type
_entity.pdbx_description
1 polymer ?
#
loop_
_entity_poly.entity_id
_entity_poly.type
_entity_poly.pdbx_seq_one_letter_code
_entity_poly.pdbx_strand_id
1 'polypeptide(L)'
;RLSKREANKINASPITELAIDSQPLQPGAVAYVLPWHDAKAPAVLQTLLEQGVNVRLTTAPFTGNDTLGNTLSFAPGAMVFNVGLNPHVPLFDVLNEALAQYPIKIHSLATGLTIEGIDLGSPSMLPLELPKVAILTGVGVSSNAVGAIWHYLDTRVGLPLTMLDKDRLADVDLSDFTHLIVVTGVYNDLDEKRQAQIESWLESGGTLIGQRMGLSWLSDMGWLQATVKSRNTVRNAVMFENMQYADRDIYRALQQVAGSVHLAQVDPTHPLLWGVTNNQTLPFFKTSSLLLQADDKPVIEAAKYTSFPLVAGYTAPEVNKLIGNTTALVAHRKGKGRVIAIVDPVNFRGYWRGTEKIMANAIFMSPAIN
;
A
#
# COMPACT_ATOMS: atom_id res chain seq x y z
N ARG A 1 11.10 -27.32 -9.99
CA ARG A 1 12.39 -27.26 -10.70
C ARG A 1 12.30 -28.23 -11.88
N LEU A 2 12.68 -27.75 -13.07
CA LEU A 2 12.86 -28.63 -14.24
C LEU A 2 14.16 -29.41 -14.08
N SER A 3 14.14 -30.69 -14.44
CA SER A 3 15.38 -31.46 -14.59
C SER A 3 16.18 -30.92 -15.78
N LYS A 4 17.50 -31.16 -15.79
CA LYS A 4 18.38 -30.76 -16.91
C LYS A 4 17.90 -31.33 -18.25
N ARG A 5 17.29 -32.53 -18.23
CA ARG A 5 16.75 -33.20 -19.43
C ARG A 5 15.47 -32.51 -19.95
N GLU A 6 14.62 -32.00 -19.02
CA GLU A 6 13.42 -31.24 -19.40
C GLU A 6 13.79 -29.85 -19.89
N ALA A 7 14.73 -29.17 -19.22
CA ALA A 7 15.23 -27.86 -19.65
C ALA A 7 15.81 -27.89 -21.04
N ASN A 8 16.56 -28.96 -21.42
CA ASN A 8 17.13 -29.13 -22.75
C ASN A 8 16.08 -29.40 -23.84
N LYS A 9 14.85 -29.76 -23.48
CA LYS A 9 13.74 -29.95 -24.44
C LYS A 9 13.00 -28.66 -24.75
N ILE A 10 13.21 -27.61 -23.93
CA ILE A 10 12.60 -26.32 -24.15
C ILE A 10 13.39 -25.59 -25.23
N ASN A 11 12.83 -25.53 -26.42
CA ASN A 11 13.39 -24.77 -27.52
C ASN A 11 13.03 -23.29 -27.34
N ALA A 12 13.72 -22.60 -26.43
CA ALA A 12 13.50 -21.20 -26.09
C ALA A 12 14.66 -20.34 -26.61
N SER A 13 14.31 -19.26 -27.28
CA SER A 13 15.28 -18.22 -27.63
C SER A 13 15.44 -17.27 -26.43
N PRO A 14 16.68 -16.78 -26.15
CA PRO A 14 16.87 -15.76 -25.13
C PRO A 14 16.03 -14.51 -25.44
N ILE A 15 15.28 -14.01 -24.47
CA ILE A 15 14.64 -12.71 -24.57
C ILE A 15 15.71 -11.67 -24.22
N THR A 16 16.15 -10.91 -25.21
CA THR A 16 17.15 -9.84 -25.05
C THR A 16 16.51 -8.51 -24.73
N GLU A 17 15.24 -8.30 -25.13
CA GLU A 17 14.47 -7.11 -24.86
C GLU A 17 13.04 -7.48 -24.49
N LEU A 18 12.48 -6.79 -23.50
CA LEU A 18 11.06 -6.90 -23.18
C LEU A 18 10.30 -5.97 -24.12
N ALA A 19 9.39 -6.54 -24.92
CA ALA A 19 8.44 -5.73 -25.66
C ALA A 19 7.53 -5.01 -24.65
N ILE A 20 7.64 -3.68 -24.60
CA ILE A 20 6.72 -2.85 -23.83
C ILE A 20 5.56 -2.54 -24.76
N ASP A 21 4.36 -2.93 -24.37
CA ASP A 21 3.13 -2.58 -25.10
C ASP A 21 2.80 -1.10 -24.82
N SER A 22 3.63 -0.21 -25.35
CA SER A 22 3.42 1.22 -25.30
C SER A 22 2.82 1.67 -26.63
N GLN A 23 1.53 1.99 -26.62
CA GLN A 23 0.93 2.70 -27.74
C GLN A 23 1.23 4.20 -27.58
N PRO A 24 1.65 4.89 -28.67
CA PRO A 24 1.83 6.34 -28.60
C PRO A 24 0.51 7.02 -28.26
N LEU A 25 0.58 8.01 -27.41
CA LEU A 25 -0.58 8.84 -27.10
C LEU A 25 -1.11 9.49 -28.38
N GLN A 26 -2.43 9.61 -28.46
CA GLN A 26 -3.06 10.25 -29.59
C GLN A 26 -3.36 11.72 -29.24
N PRO A 27 -2.89 12.67 -30.06
CA PRO A 27 -3.27 14.09 -29.89
C PRO A 27 -4.76 14.28 -30.13
N GLY A 28 -5.36 15.29 -29.47
CA GLY A 28 -6.77 15.62 -29.64
C GLY A 28 -7.71 14.74 -28.80
N ALA A 29 -7.23 13.90 -27.93
CA ALA A 29 -8.05 13.21 -26.94
C ALA A 29 -8.75 14.18 -25.99
N VAL A 30 -9.94 13.85 -25.50
CA VAL A 30 -10.68 14.61 -24.48
C VAL A 30 -10.12 14.34 -23.09
N ALA A 31 -9.63 13.13 -22.87
CA ALA A 31 -8.99 12.70 -21.64
C ALA A 31 -7.99 11.59 -21.91
N TYR A 32 -7.05 11.43 -20.99
CA TYR A 32 -6.13 10.31 -20.96
C TYR A 32 -6.38 9.48 -19.69
N VAL A 33 -6.23 8.16 -19.78
CA VAL A 33 -6.49 7.23 -18.66
C VAL A 33 -5.29 6.34 -18.43
N LEU A 34 -4.76 6.38 -17.22
CA LEU A 34 -3.71 5.50 -16.71
C LEU A 34 -4.35 4.39 -15.87
N PRO A 35 -4.38 3.14 -16.36
CA PRO A 35 -4.78 1.99 -15.56
C PRO A 35 -3.81 1.75 -14.42
N TRP A 36 -4.34 1.41 -13.24
CA TRP A 36 -3.50 1.34 -12.03
C TRP A 36 -2.77 0.01 -11.82
N HIS A 37 -2.93 -0.98 -12.67
CA HIS A 37 -2.34 -2.32 -12.49
C HIS A 37 -0.82 -2.37 -12.72
N ASP A 38 -0.24 -1.47 -13.50
CA ASP A 38 1.21 -1.44 -13.73
C ASP A 38 1.99 -1.02 -12.48
N ALA A 39 3.14 -1.65 -12.25
CA ALA A 39 4.00 -1.35 -11.11
C ALA A 39 4.63 0.06 -11.17
N LYS A 40 4.73 0.66 -12.36
CA LYS A 40 5.25 2.01 -12.58
C LYS A 40 4.16 3.09 -12.51
N ALA A 41 2.88 2.73 -12.46
CA ALA A 41 1.79 3.70 -12.40
C ALA A 41 1.92 4.71 -11.25
N PRO A 42 2.37 4.33 -10.02
CA PRO A 42 2.61 5.30 -8.96
C PRO A 42 3.68 6.34 -9.30
N ALA A 43 4.75 5.95 -10.02
CA ALA A 43 5.81 6.89 -10.41
C ALA A 43 5.32 7.89 -11.46
N VAL A 44 4.58 7.42 -12.46
CA VAL A 44 3.95 8.29 -13.46
C VAL A 44 3.00 9.27 -12.79
N LEU A 45 2.13 8.79 -11.89
CA LEU A 45 1.20 9.65 -11.16
C LEU A 45 1.94 10.73 -10.35
N GLN A 46 2.98 10.34 -9.59
CA GLN A 46 3.78 11.28 -8.81
C GLN A 46 4.40 12.37 -9.69
N THR A 47 5.06 11.97 -10.79
CA THR A 47 5.65 12.91 -11.75
C THR A 47 4.62 13.90 -12.30
N LEU A 48 3.43 13.44 -12.66
CA LEU A 48 2.37 14.28 -13.20
C LEU A 48 1.80 15.26 -12.16
N LEU A 49 1.63 14.80 -10.91
CA LEU A 49 1.18 15.65 -9.80
C LEU A 49 2.21 16.75 -9.48
N GLU A 50 3.51 16.45 -9.51
CA GLU A 50 4.59 17.43 -9.32
C GLU A 50 4.62 18.51 -10.42
N GLN A 51 4.21 18.15 -11.62
CA GLN A 51 4.08 19.07 -12.74
C GLN A 51 2.74 19.85 -12.73
N GLY A 52 1.94 19.70 -11.68
CA GLY A 52 0.69 20.44 -11.50
C GLY A 52 -0.47 19.92 -12.34
N VAL A 53 -0.40 18.68 -12.82
CA VAL A 53 -1.52 18.05 -13.54
C VAL A 53 -2.67 17.79 -12.59
N ASN A 54 -3.87 18.26 -12.93
CA ASN A 54 -5.12 17.90 -12.23
C ASN A 54 -5.52 16.48 -12.59
N VAL A 55 -5.45 15.60 -11.59
CA VAL A 55 -5.74 14.18 -11.74
C VAL A 55 -7.06 13.85 -11.06
N ARG A 56 -7.83 12.93 -11.67
CA ARG A 56 -9.03 12.36 -11.09
C ARG A 56 -8.85 10.85 -10.86
N LEU A 57 -9.11 10.40 -9.65
CA LEU A 57 -9.13 8.99 -9.26
C LEU A 57 -10.53 8.43 -9.45
N THR A 58 -10.68 7.35 -10.22
CA THR A 58 -11.98 6.69 -10.37
C THR A 58 -12.27 5.79 -9.17
N THR A 59 -13.43 5.91 -8.55
CA THR A 59 -13.85 5.03 -7.45
C THR A 59 -14.84 3.94 -7.88
N ALA A 60 -15.28 3.98 -9.13
CA ALA A 60 -16.14 2.99 -9.75
C ALA A 60 -15.67 2.67 -11.17
N PRO A 61 -16.01 1.50 -11.71
CA PRO A 61 -15.60 1.14 -13.07
C PRO A 61 -16.36 1.99 -14.12
N PHE A 62 -15.74 2.15 -15.27
CA PHE A 62 -16.38 2.75 -16.44
C PHE A 62 -15.86 2.16 -17.75
N THR A 63 -16.65 2.29 -18.81
CA THR A 63 -16.30 1.85 -20.16
C THR A 63 -16.42 3.02 -21.12
N GLY A 64 -15.39 3.27 -21.91
CA GLY A 64 -15.32 4.37 -22.87
C GLY A 64 -14.67 3.97 -24.18
N ASN A 65 -14.83 4.81 -25.20
CA ASN A 65 -14.16 4.61 -26.50
C ASN A 65 -12.82 5.38 -26.53
N ASP A 66 -11.79 4.70 -26.99
CA ASP A 66 -10.54 5.35 -27.33
C ASP A 66 -10.64 6.12 -28.66
N THR A 67 -9.61 6.90 -28.96
CA THR A 67 -9.52 7.67 -30.22
C THR A 67 -9.34 6.81 -31.46
N LEU A 68 -9.10 5.51 -31.31
CA LEU A 68 -8.98 4.53 -32.40
C LEU A 68 -10.30 3.76 -32.63
N GLY A 69 -11.35 4.06 -31.86
CA GLY A 69 -12.65 3.40 -31.94
C GLY A 69 -12.77 2.09 -31.16
N ASN A 70 -11.78 1.76 -30.31
CA ASN A 70 -11.87 0.58 -29.46
C ASN A 70 -12.66 0.90 -28.18
N THR A 71 -13.48 -0.03 -27.74
CA THR A 71 -14.17 0.03 -26.46
C THR A 71 -13.26 -0.54 -25.37
N LEU A 72 -12.99 0.25 -24.33
CA LEU A 72 -12.08 -0.06 -23.23
C LEU A 72 -12.82 0.04 -21.89
N SER A 73 -12.58 -0.94 -21.01
CA SER A 73 -13.13 -0.94 -19.65
C SER A 73 -12.01 -0.66 -18.64
N PHE A 74 -12.30 0.22 -17.69
CA PHE A 74 -11.38 0.65 -16.66
C PHE A 74 -11.93 0.28 -15.28
N ALA A 75 -11.08 -0.34 -14.48
CA ALA A 75 -11.39 -0.69 -13.10
C ALA A 75 -11.28 0.54 -12.17
N PRO A 76 -11.86 0.49 -10.97
CA PRO A 76 -11.60 1.46 -9.91
C PRO A 76 -10.10 1.59 -9.66
N GLY A 77 -9.67 2.80 -9.30
CA GLY A 77 -8.25 3.12 -9.14
C GLY A 77 -7.57 3.65 -10.40
N ALA A 78 -8.20 3.65 -11.55
CA ALA A 78 -7.65 4.29 -12.74
C ALA A 78 -7.55 5.81 -12.54
N MET A 79 -6.48 6.42 -13.10
CA MET A 79 -6.26 7.86 -13.07
C MET A 79 -6.70 8.48 -14.39
N VAL A 80 -7.51 9.53 -14.29
CA VAL A 80 -8.05 10.25 -15.45
C VAL A 80 -7.47 11.66 -15.49
N PHE A 81 -6.92 12.02 -16.64
CA PHE A 81 -6.34 13.33 -16.94
C PHE A 81 -7.24 14.03 -17.98
N ASN A 82 -8.23 14.79 -17.52
CA ASN A 82 -9.13 15.52 -18.39
C ASN A 82 -8.41 16.72 -19.00
N VAL A 83 -8.37 16.85 -20.32
CA VAL A 83 -7.72 17.97 -21.01
C VAL A 83 -8.37 19.30 -20.60
N GLY A 84 -9.70 19.35 -20.50
CA GLY A 84 -10.44 20.54 -20.09
C GLY A 84 -10.18 21.01 -18.65
N LEU A 85 -9.71 20.11 -17.77
CA LEU A 85 -9.30 20.46 -16.39
C LEU A 85 -7.84 20.88 -16.27
N ASN A 86 -7.07 20.79 -17.37
CA ASN A 86 -5.64 21.06 -17.42
C ASN A 86 -5.27 22.14 -18.45
N PRO A 87 -6.00 23.28 -18.58
CA PRO A 87 -5.73 24.27 -19.60
C PRO A 87 -4.40 25.02 -19.38
N HIS A 88 -3.85 24.93 -18.18
CA HIS A 88 -2.60 25.57 -17.74
C HIS A 88 -1.36 24.70 -17.93
N VAL A 89 -1.52 23.44 -18.33
CA VAL A 89 -0.45 22.45 -18.53
C VAL A 89 -0.49 21.97 -19.98
N PRO A 90 0.64 21.87 -20.69
CA PRO A 90 0.71 21.18 -21.99
C PRO A 90 0.61 19.66 -21.80
N LEU A 91 -0.60 19.20 -21.42
CA LEU A 91 -0.84 17.85 -20.89
C LEU A 91 -0.30 16.73 -21.80
N PHE A 92 -0.43 16.89 -23.13
CA PHE A 92 0.05 15.90 -24.10
C PHE A 92 1.58 15.73 -24.02
N ASP A 93 2.31 16.85 -23.94
CA ASP A 93 3.79 16.83 -23.90
C ASP A 93 4.28 16.28 -22.55
N VAL A 94 3.67 16.74 -21.46
CA VAL A 94 3.96 16.28 -20.09
C VAL A 94 3.73 14.77 -19.93
N LEU A 95 2.65 14.25 -20.51
CA LEU A 95 2.39 12.79 -20.51
C LEU A 95 3.44 12.04 -21.34
N ASN A 96 3.85 12.55 -22.51
CA ASN A 96 4.88 11.91 -23.32
C ASN A 96 6.25 11.91 -22.62
N GLU A 97 6.62 12.98 -21.93
CA GLU A 97 7.84 13.03 -21.10
C GLU A 97 7.80 11.99 -19.98
N ALA A 98 6.67 11.88 -19.27
CA ALA A 98 6.50 10.86 -18.23
C ALA A 98 6.58 9.43 -18.80
N LEU A 99 6.02 9.19 -19.99
CA LEU A 99 6.09 7.89 -20.68
C LEU A 99 7.50 7.58 -21.21
N ALA A 100 8.29 8.58 -21.57
CA ALA A 100 9.69 8.38 -21.95
C ALA A 100 10.53 7.91 -20.76
N GLN A 101 10.24 8.40 -19.55
CA GLN A 101 10.90 8.00 -18.32
C GLN A 101 10.35 6.66 -17.79
N TYR A 102 9.05 6.48 -17.83
CA TYR A 102 8.34 5.30 -17.31
C TYR A 102 7.46 4.70 -18.42
N PRO A 103 8.02 3.82 -19.28
CA PRO A 103 7.24 3.24 -20.37
C PRO A 103 6.14 2.33 -19.81
N ILE A 104 4.90 2.79 -19.90
CA ILE A 104 3.66 2.10 -19.53
C ILE A 104 2.56 2.51 -20.49
N LYS A 105 1.40 1.86 -20.42
CA LYS A 105 0.27 2.16 -21.30
C LYS A 105 -0.66 3.19 -20.67
N ILE A 106 -0.89 4.29 -21.40
CA ILE A 106 -1.95 5.28 -21.14
C ILE A 106 -2.89 5.27 -22.34
N HIS A 107 -4.19 5.32 -22.09
CA HIS A 107 -5.21 5.30 -23.13
C HIS A 107 -5.73 6.70 -23.41
N SER A 108 -5.94 7.01 -24.70
CA SER A 108 -6.46 8.30 -25.17
C SER A 108 -7.97 8.15 -25.46
N LEU A 109 -8.83 8.84 -24.72
CA LEU A 109 -10.29 8.78 -24.89
C LEU A 109 -10.80 9.85 -25.86
N ALA A 110 -11.72 9.43 -26.75
CA ALA A 110 -12.31 10.29 -27.76
C ALA A 110 -13.39 11.23 -27.19
N THR A 111 -14.04 10.84 -26.11
CA THR A 111 -15.19 11.56 -25.52
C THR A 111 -15.20 11.45 -24.00
N GLY A 112 -15.80 12.44 -23.34
CA GLY A 112 -16.06 12.41 -21.89
C GLY A 112 -17.32 11.63 -21.49
N LEU A 113 -18.15 11.25 -22.45
CA LEU A 113 -19.31 10.39 -22.25
C LEU A 113 -18.87 8.94 -22.24
N THR A 114 -19.27 8.20 -21.23
CA THR A 114 -18.97 6.77 -21.10
C THR A 114 -20.10 5.93 -21.68
N ILE A 115 -19.76 4.70 -22.08
CA ILE A 115 -20.77 3.73 -22.57
C ILE A 115 -21.48 3.09 -21.38
N GLU A 116 -20.71 2.78 -20.34
CA GLU A 116 -21.21 2.18 -19.09
C GLU A 116 -20.44 2.75 -17.91
N GLY A 117 -21.08 2.76 -16.75
CA GLY A 117 -20.49 3.20 -15.49
C GLY A 117 -20.58 4.70 -15.28
N ILE A 118 -19.53 5.28 -14.69
CA ILE A 118 -19.49 6.70 -14.33
C ILE A 118 -18.88 7.56 -15.43
N ASP A 119 -19.49 8.72 -15.70
CA ASP A 119 -18.94 9.70 -16.63
C ASP A 119 -17.70 10.42 -16.06
N LEU A 120 -16.85 10.96 -16.95
CA LEU A 120 -15.61 11.65 -16.57
C LEU A 120 -15.83 12.90 -15.70
N GLY A 121 -17.05 13.43 -15.64
CA GLY A 121 -17.46 14.52 -14.75
C GLY A 121 -18.15 14.07 -13.46
N SER A 122 -18.27 12.77 -13.20
CA SER A 122 -18.95 12.23 -12.02
C SER A 122 -18.28 12.65 -10.70
N PRO A 123 -19.07 12.90 -9.62
CA PRO A 123 -18.53 13.06 -8.26
C PRO A 123 -17.75 11.85 -7.76
N SER A 124 -17.95 10.66 -8.35
CA SER A 124 -17.16 9.46 -8.08
C SER A 124 -15.76 9.48 -8.70
N MET A 125 -15.40 10.56 -9.39
CA MET A 125 -14.04 10.86 -9.83
C MET A 125 -13.40 11.85 -8.86
N LEU A 126 -12.71 11.35 -7.83
CA LEU A 126 -12.13 12.14 -6.77
C LEU A 126 -10.91 12.93 -7.25
N PRO A 127 -10.78 14.22 -6.89
CA PRO A 127 -9.54 14.94 -7.14
C PRO A 127 -8.41 14.35 -6.30
N LEU A 128 -7.21 14.25 -6.90
CA LEU A 128 -6.00 13.91 -6.18
C LEU A 128 -5.13 15.14 -6.02
N GLU A 129 -4.57 15.26 -4.82
CA GLU A 129 -3.56 16.26 -4.48
C GLU A 129 -2.18 15.62 -4.41
N LEU A 130 -1.14 16.42 -4.61
CA LEU A 130 0.24 15.99 -4.42
C LEU A 130 0.46 15.57 -2.96
N PRO A 131 0.80 14.30 -2.67
CA PRO A 131 0.98 13.85 -1.30
C PRO A 131 2.26 14.44 -0.70
N LYS A 132 2.16 14.92 0.55
CA LYS A 132 3.28 15.33 1.38
C LYS A 132 3.40 14.33 2.53
N VAL A 133 4.39 13.45 2.44
CA VAL A 133 4.51 12.28 3.32
C VAL A 133 5.65 12.45 4.30
N ALA A 134 5.36 12.27 5.59
CA ALA A 134 6.35 12.18 6.64
C ALA A 134 6.39 10.75 7.23
N ILE A 135 7.57 10.33 7.71
CA ILE A 135 7.76 9.10 8.48
C ILE A 135 8.47 9.42 9.79
N LEU A 136 7.93 8.91 10.91
CA LEU A 136 8.58 9.09 12.20
C LEU A 136 9.89 8.32 12.28
N THR A 137 10.92 9.00 12.72
CA THR A 137 12.26 8.49 12.94
C THR A 137 12.75 8.84 14.35
N GLY A 138 14.03 8.64 14.64
CA GLY A 138 14.65 9.00 15.92
C GLY A 138 14.99 7.80 16.80
N VAL A 139 15.39 8.08 18.03
CA VAL A 139 15.85 7.06 18.98
C VAL A 139 14.74 6.04 19.26
N GLY A 140 15.08 4.75 19.15
CA GLY A 140 14.13 3.65 19.37
C GLY A 140 13.25 3.31 18.18
N VAL A 141 13.31 4.05 17.07
CA VAL A 141 12.60 3.71 15.81
C VAL A 141 13.50 2.85 14.92
N SER A 142 12.92 1.81 14.32
CA SER A 142 13.65 0.87 13.46
C SER A 142 14.09 1.52 12.14
N SER A 143 15.38 1.82 12.01
CA SER A 143 15.97 2.36 10.78
C SER A 143 15.76 1.43 9.56
N ASN A 144 15.78 0.11 9.77
CA ASN A 144 15.49 -0.86 8.70
C ASN A 144 14.05 -0.77 8.19
N ALA A 145 13.09 -0.53 9.08
CA ALA A 145 11.68 -0.38 8.69
C ALA A 145 11.46 0.95 7.95
N VAL A 146 12.04 2.04 8.46
CA VAL A 146 12.06 3.35 7.79
C VAL A 146 12.71 3.24 6.41
N GLY A 147 13.91 2.68 6.34
CA GLY A 147 14.69 2.55 5.11
C GLY A 147 14.01 1.70 4.03
N ALA A 148 13.24 0.67 4.41
CA ALA A 148 12.51 -0.14 3.45
C ALA A 148 11.37 0.65 2.75
N ILE A 149 10.66 1.49 3.49
CA ILE A 149 9.61 2.35 2.95
C ILE A 149 10.23 3.50 2.15
N TRP A 150 11.25 4.17 2.72
CA TRP A 150 11.97 5.24 2.04
C TRP A 150 12.52 4.77 0.70
N HIS A 151 13.22 3.64 0.67
CA HIS A 151 13.76 3.07 -0.57
C HIS A 151 12.69 2.86 -1.64
N TYR A 152 11.51 2.35 -1.27
CA TYR A 152 10.42 2.16 -2.22
C TYR A 152 9.89 3.50 -2.74
N LEU A 153 9.58 4.43 -1.85
CA LEU A 153 8.99 5.72 -2.23
C LEU A 153 9.96 6.56 -3.05
N ASP A 154 11.23 6.63 -2.63
CA ASP A 154 12.28 7.40 -3.31
C ASP A 154 12.67 6.79 -4.66
N THR A 155 13.04 5.51 -4.70
CA THR A 155 13.65 4.91 -5.90
C THR A 155 12.66 4.39 -6.93
N ARG A 156 11.43 4.04 -6.50
CA ARG A 156 10.44 3.39 -7.37
C ARG A 156 9.21 4.23 -7.66
N VAL A 157 8.88 5.17 -6.77
CA VAL A 157 7.74 6.08 -6.94
C VAL A 157 8.23 7.48 -7.30
N GLY A 158 9.42 7.86 -6.87
CA GLY A 158 9.94 9.22 -7.00
C GLY A 158 9.28 10.20 -6.01
N LEU A 159 8.66 9.68 -4.95
CA LEU A 159 7.95 10.48 -3.95
C LEU A 159 8.90 10.89 -2.82
N PRO A 160 9.17 12.19 -2.63
CA PRO A 160 9.98 12.68 -1.52
C PRO A 160 9.36 12.33 -0.17
N LEU A 161 10.13 11.69 0.72
CA LEU A 161 9.71 11.30 2.06
C LEU A 161 10.46 12.14 3.10
N THR A 162 9.72 12.89 3.92
CA THR A 162 10.30 13.66 5.03
C THR A 162 10.54 12.74 6.23
N MET A 163 11.80 12.58 6.64
CA MET A 163 12.16 11.87 7.86
C MET A 163 12.03 12.81 9.05
N LEU A 164 10.97 12.63 9.85
CA LEU A 164 10.64 13.49 10.97
C LEU A 164 11.09 12.83 12.27
N ASP A 165 12.09 13.44 12.93
CA ASP A 165 12.51 12.98 14.24
C ASP A 165 11.38 13.20 15.26
N LYS A 166 10.96 12.13 15.96
CA LYS A 166 9.89 12.17 16.95
C LYS A 166 10.16 13.16 18.10
N ASP A 167 11.44 13.36 18.45
CA ASP A 167 11.83 14.30 19.52
C ASP A 167 11.62 15.76 19.08
N ARG A 168 11.62 16.03 17.77
CA ARG A 168 11.38 17.34 17.18
C ARG A 168 9.94 17.55 16.69
N LEU A 169 9.05 16.62 16.94
CA LEU A 169 7.67 16.68 16.47
C LEU A 169 6.92 17.95 16.93
N ALA A 170 7.24 18.44 18.15
CA ALA A 170 6.64 19.65 18.68
C ALA A 170 7.01 20.94 17.93
N ASP A 171 8.11 20.92 17.17
CA ASP A 171 8.63 22.06 16.40
C ASP A 171 8.08 22.10 14.96
N VAL A 172 7.26 21.11 14.59
CA VAL A 172 6.78 20.90 13.22
C VAL A 172 5.28 21.12 13.14
N ASP A 173 4.83 21.87 12.15
CA ASP A 173 3.42 21.95 11.83
C ASP A 173 3.01 20.72 10.98
N LEU A 174 2.23 19.82 11.60
CA LEU A 174 1.75 18.62 10.90
C LEU A 174 0.76 18.94 9.77
N SER A 175 0.18 20.13 9.72
CA SER A 175 -0.70 20.55 8.61
C SER A 175 0.03 20.65 7.26
N ASP A 176 1.36 20.73 7.29
CA ASP A 176 2.20 20.66 6.08
C ASP A 176 2.21 19.27 5.44
N PHE A 177 1.76 18.24 6.16
CA PHE A 177 1.78 16.85 5.71
C PHE A 177 0.37 16.29 5.54
N THR A 178 0.18 15.55 4.44
CA THR A 178 -1.05 14.79 4.17
C THR A 178 -1.02 13.40 4.80
N HIS A 179 0.17 12.83 4.97
CA HIS A 179 0.38 11.47 5.47
C HIS A 179 1.50 11.43 6.50
N LEU A 180 1.27 10.65 7.57
CA LEU A 180 2.27 10.33 8.58
C LEU A 180 2.41 8.82 8.71
N ILE A 181 3.63 8.31 8.56
CA ILE A 181 3.93 6.87 8.64
C ILE A 181 4.60 6.55 9.97
N VAL A 182 4.07 5.54 10.66
CA VAL A 182 4.56 5.04 11.94
C VAL A 182 4.95 3.57 11.77
N VAL A 183 6.22 3.26 11.98
CA VAL A 183 6.77 1.90 11.83
C VAL A 183 7.09 1.27 13.18
N THR A 184 7.76 0.13 13.19
CA THR A 184 8.29 -0.47 14.42
C THR A 184 9.17 0.52 15.18
N GLY A 185 8.80 0.84 16.41
CA GLY A 185 9.52 1.80 17.24
C GLY A 185 9.02 1.84 18.68
N VAL A 186 9.67 2.68 19.48
CA VAL A 186 9.25 3.07 20.84
C VAL A 186 8.69 4.49 20.75
N TYR A 187 7.43 4.65 21.14
CA TYR A 187 6.69 5.92 21.06
C TYR A 187 6.08 6.35 22.40
N ASN A 188 6.28 5.56 23.47
CA ASN A 188 5.77 5.86 24.81
C ASN A 188 6.46 7.06 25.47
N ASP A 189 7.54 7.55 24.87
CA ASP A 189 8.27 8.75 25.26
C ASP A 189 7.71 10.03 24.61
N LEU A 190 6.77 9.90 23.68
CA LEU A 190 6.00 11.05 23.19
C LEU A 190 5.06 11.55 24.27
N ASP A 191 5.23 12.81 24.67
CA ASP A 191 4.36 13.46 25.67
C ASP A 191 2.93 13.67 25.16
N GLU A 192 2.03 13.98 26.07
CA GLU A 192 0.60 14.19 25.77
C GLU A 192 0.39 15.31 24.73
N LYS A 193 1.25 16.33 24.72
CA LYS A 193 1.15 17.44 23.77
C LYS A 193 1.41 16.98 22.34
N ARG A 194 2.45 16.16 22.12
CA ARG A 194 2.79 15.60 20.81
C ARG A 194 1.74 14.59 20.35
N GLN A 195 1.21 13.79 21.28
CA GLN A 195 0.12 12.86 21.00
C GLN A 195 -1.14 13.61 20.57
N ALA A 196 -1.55 14.63 21.31
CA ALA A 196 -2.71 15.48 20.98
C ALA A 196 -2.53 16.22 19.63
N GLN A 197 -1.31 16.63 19.29
CA GLN A 197 -0.99 17.24 17.99
C GLN A 197 -1.26 16.26 16.83
N ILE A 198 -0.80 15.02 16.95
CA ILE A 198 -1.04 13.97 15.93
C ILE A 198 -2.55 13.69 15.85
N GLU A 199 -3.24 13.57 16.98
CA GLU A 199 -4.67 13.28 17.01
C GLU A 199 -5.48 14.40 16.34
N SER A 200 -5.21 15.66 16.68
CA SER A 200 -5.87 16.82 16.08
C SER A 200 -5.63 16.89 14.56
N TRP A 201 -4.40 16.63 14.12
CA TRP A 201 -4.06 16.56 12.71
C TRP A 201 -4.83 15.44 12.00
N LEU A 202 -4.88 14.25 12.61
CA LEU A 202 -5.61 13.10 12.08
C LEU A 202 -7.10 13.42 11.94
N GLU A 203 -7.72 13.97 13.00
CA GLU A 203 -9.14 14.32 12.99
C GLU A 203 -9.49 15.43 11.99
N SER A 204 -8.51 16.28 11.65
CA SER A 204 -8.66 17.35 10.66
C SER A 204 -8.60 16.87 9.22
N GLY A 205 -8.13 15.63 8.96
CA GLY A 205 -8.10 15.06 7.62
C GLY A 205 -6.81 14.33 7.25
N GLY A 206 -5.82 14.31 8.13
CA GLY A 206 -4.56 13.60 7.93
C GLY A 206 -4.75 12.08 7.76
N THR A 207 -3.82 11.43 7.08
CA THR A 207 -3.80 9.97 6.93
C THR A 207 -2.64 9.37 7.72
N LEU A 208 -2.97 8.58 8.73
CA LEU A 208 -2.01 7.90 9.60
C LEU A 208 -1.82 6.45 9.15
N ILE A 209 -0.60 6.09 8.75
CA ILE A 209 -0.26 4.75 8.26
C ILE A 209 0.62 4.06 9.31
N GLY A 210 0.07 3.02 9.96
CA GLY A 210 0.83 2.19 10.90
C GLY A 210 1.34 0.91 10.23
N GLN A 211 2.61 0.55 10.50
CA GLN A 211 3.17 -0.72 10.03
C GLN A 211 3.85 -1.49 11.16
N ARG A 212 3.60 -2.82 11.19
CA ARG A 212 4.20 -3.75 12.16
C ARG A 212 3.98 -3.31 13.62
N MET A 213 5.05 -3.26 14.44
CA MET A 213 4.93 -2.90 15.87
C MET A 213 4.52 -1.45 16.12
N GLY A 214 4.55 -0.57 15.11
CA GLY A 214 3.92 0.75 15.20
C GLY A 214 2.42 0.66 15.50
N LEU A 215 1.76 -0.42 15.05
CA LEU A 215 0.35 -0.67 15.32
C LEU A 215 0.03 -0.86 16.81
N SER A 216 0.99 -1.34 17.62
CA SER A 216 0.78 -1.45 19.07
C SER A 216 0.56 -0.08 19.69
N TRP A 217 1.39 0.91 19.31
CA TRP A 217 1.21 2.27 19.79
C TRP A 217 -0.10 2.90 19.30
N LEU A 218 -0.47 2.73 18.03
CA LEU A 218 -1.75 3.22 17.52
C LEU A 218 -2.95 2.59 18.26
N SER A 219 -2.86 1.31 18.61
CA SER A 219 -3.86 0.60 19.39
C SER A 219 -3.93 1.12 20.84
N ASP A 220 -2.77 1.34 21.49
CA ASP A 220 -2.68 1.86 22.85
C ASP A 220 -3.23 3.29 22.94
N MET A 221 -3.08 4.10 21.87
CA MET A 221 -3.66 5.45 21.78
C MET A 221 -5.17 5.47 21.47
N GLY A 222 -5.78 4.33 21.17
CA GLY A 222 -7.19 4.26 20.78
C GLY A 222 -7.46 4.89 19.39
N TRP A 223 -6.45 5.05 18.56
CA TRP A 223 -6.61 5.60 17.21
C TRP A 223 -6.95 4.52 16.18
N LEU A 224 -6.71 3.26 16.50
CA LEU A 224 -6.92 2.12 15.62
C LEU A 224 -8.18 1.35 16.04
N GLN A 225 -9.12 1.14 15.11
CA GLN A 225 -10.30 0.27 15.31
C GLN A 225 -9.91 -1.20 15.09
N ALA A 226 -8.87 -1.62 15.77
CA ALA A 226 -8.39 -2.99 15.82
C ALA A 226 -7.49 -3.16 17.04
N THR A 227 -7.50 -4.34 17.62
CA THR A 227 -6.75 -4.66 18.82
C THR A 227 -5.51 -5.48 18.47
N VAL A 228 -4.34 -5.02 18.93
CA VAL A 228 -3.11 -5.81 18.89
C VAL A 228 -3.13 -6.79 20.06
N LYS A 229 -3.12 -8.10 19.74
CA LYS A 229 -3.10 -9.14 20.78
C LYS A 229 -1.78 -9.12 21.54
N SER A 230 -1.86 -9.31 22.85
CA SER A 230 -0.71 -9.34 23.73
C SER A 230 0.34 -10.37 23.27
N ARG A 231 1.61 -10.03 23.42
CA ARG A 231 2.73 -10.98 23.22
C ARG A 231 2.59 -12.27 24.05
N ASN A 232 1.92 -12.19 25.19
CA ASN A 232 1.62 -13.37 26.02
C ASN A 232 0.70 -14.36 25.30
N THR A 233 -0.13 -13.93 24.35
CA THR A 233 -0.96 -14.83 23.53
C THR A 233 -0.08 -15.82 22.77
N VAL A 234 0.97 -15.37 22.13
CA VAL A 234 1.92 -16.23 21.40
C VAL A 234 2.75 -17.07 22.38
N ARG A 235 3.23 -16.45 23.46
CA ARG A 235 4.02 -17.12 24.49
C ARG A 235 3.26 -18.28 25.15
N ASN A 236 1.99 -18.09 25.47
CA ASN A 236 1.17 -19.09 26.12
C ASN A 236 0.70 -20.21 25.17
N ALA A 237 0.70 -19.96 23.87
CA ALA A 237 0.32 -20.98 22.89
C ALA A 237 1.44 -22.00 22.63
N VAL A 238 2.70 -21.57 22.72
CA VAL A 238 3.86 -22.44 22.58
C VAL A 238 4.18 -23.03 23.96
N MET A 239 3.66 -24.20 24.23
CA MET A 239 3.89 -24.89 25.50
C MET A 239 5.03 -25.89 25.40
N PHE A 240 5.89 -25.92 26.42
CA PHE A 240 6.94 -26.93 26.60
C PHE A 240 6.69 -27.65 27.93
N GLU A 241 6.32 -28.89 27.86
CA GLU A 241 6.24 -29.73 29.06
C GLU A 241 7.66 -30.12 29.50
N ASN A 242 7.97 -29.92 30.80
CA ASN A 242 9.27 -30.29 31.40
C ASN A 242 10.50 -29.62 30.72
N MET A 243 10.39 -28.32 30.34
CA MET A 243 11.45 -27.56 29.71
C MET A 243 12.75 -27.59 30.54
N GLN A 244 13.83 -28.07 29.92
CA GLN A 244 15.18 -27.99 30.47
C GLN A 244 15.83 -26.64 30.16
N TYR A 245 16.88 -26.29 30.88
CA TYR A 245 17.61 -25.05 30.61
C TYR A 245 18.15 -24.95 29.17
N ALA A 246 18.56 -26.09 28.60
CA ALA A 246 19.04 -26.19 27.22
C ALA A 246 17.95 -25.90 26.17
N ASP A 247 16.67 -26.10 26.50
CA ASP A 247 15.54 -25.92 25.56
C ASP A 247 15.12 -24.43 25.42
N ARG A 248 15.66 -23.56 26.26
CA ARG A 248 15.25 -22.16 26.36
C ARG A 248 15.35 -21.40 25.03
N ASP A 249 16.40 -21.64 24.25
CA ASP A 249 16.61 -20.92 22.98
C ASP A 249 15.70 -21.48 21.89
N ILE A 250 15.43 -22.79 21.90
CA ILE A 250 14.44 -23.42 21.02
C ILE A 250 13.04 -22.87 21.34
N TYR A 251 12.68 -22.81 22.62
CA TYR A 251 11.41 -22.27 23.07
C TYR A 251 11.19 -20.81 22.61
N ARG A 252 12.23 -19.98 22.70
CA ARG A 252 12.17 -18.60 22.20
C ARG A 252 12.03 -18.55 20.68
N ALA A 253 12.76 -19.41 19.97
CA ALA A 253 12.70 -19.46 18.50
C ALA A 253 11.31 -19.88 17.99
N LEU A 254 10.64 -20.80 18.65
CA LEU A 254 9.29 -21.25 18.30
C LEU A 254 8.22 -20.13 18.41
N GLN A 255 8.46 -19.13 19.25
CA GLN A 255 7.56 -17.98 19.41
C GLN A 255 7.75 -16.89 18.34
N GLN A 256 8.76 -17.04 17.48
CA GLN A 256 9.12 -16.03 16.49
C GLN A 256 8.71 -16.45 15.08
N VAL A 257 8.31 -15.45 14.29
CA VAL A 257 8.21 -15.57 12.84
C VAL A 257 9.36 -14.77 12.25
N ALA A 258 10.41 -15.47 11.81
CA ALA A 258 11.66 -14.86 11.37
C ALA A 258 11.71 -14.55 9.86
N GLY A 259 10.68 -14.93 9.13
CA GLY A 259 10.53 -14.74 7.69
C GLY A 259 9.88 -15.96 7.06
N SER A 260 8.60 -15.85 6.79
CA SER A 260 7.80 -16.89 6.14
C SER A 260 6.66 -16.26 5.35
N VAL A 261 6.15 -16.97 4.35
CA VAL A 261 5.09 -16.50 3.48
C VAL A 261 3.76 -17.03 3.99
N HIS A 262 2.83 -16.13 4.24
CA HIS A 262 1.49 -16.44 4.70
C HIS A 262 0.45 -15.94 3.71
N LEU A 263 -0.54 -16.75 3.40
CA LEU A 263 -1.61 -16.43 2.49
C LEU A 263 -2.73 -15.71 3.23
N ALA A 264 -3.13 -14.55 2.69
CA ALA A 264 -4.30 -13.83 3.15
C ALA A 264 -5.41 -13.87 2.09
N GLN A 265 -6.64 -13.98 2.54
CA GLN A 265 -7.82 -13.66 1.76
C GLN A 265 -7.94 -12.14 1.67
N VAL A 266 -8.22 -11.62 0.49
CA VAL A 266 -8.23 -10.17 0.21
C VAL A 266 -9.53 -9.77 -0.46
N ASP A 267 -9.94 -8.51 -0.22
CA ASP A 267 -11.02 -7.86 -0.95
C ASP A 267 -10.44 -6.97 -2.06
N PRO A 268 -10.45 -7.41 -3.34
CA PRO A 268 -9.91 -6.62 -4.45
C PRO A 268 -10.69 -5.32 -4.71
N THR A 269 -11.88 -5.17 -4.14
CA THR A 269 -12.69 -3.95 -4.27
C THR A 269 -12.26 -2.86 -3.32
N HIS A 270 -11.49 -3.20 -2.27
CA HIS A 270 -10.96 -2.24 -1.32
C HIS A 270 -9.86 -1.36 -1.94
N PRO A 271 -9.86 -0.02 -1.73
CA PRO A 271 -8.89 0.90 -2.34
C PRO A 271 -7.41 0.52 -2.11
N LEU A 272 -7.06 -0.03 -0.96
CA LEU A 272 -5.70 -0.49 -0.66
C LEU A 272 -5.21 -1.63 -1.59
N LEU A 273 -6.11 -2.30 -2.28
CA LEU A 273 -5.80 -3.45 -3.14
C LEU A 273 -6.05 -3.20 -4.63
N TRP A 274 -6.54 -2.02 -5.01
CA TRP A 274 -6.70 -1.68 -6.43
C TRP A 274 -5.37 -1.82 -7.18
N GLY A 275 -5.40 -2.55 -8.27
CA GLY A 275 -4.23 -2.82 -9.11
C GLY A 275 -3.10 -3.63 -8.46
N VAL A 276 -3.29 -4.15 -7.25
CA VAL A 276 -2.35 -5.08 -6.59
C VAL A 276 -2.60 -6.50 -7.04
N THR A 277 -3.85 -6.93 -7.00
CA THR A 277 -4.27 -8.28 -7.41
C THR A 277 -5.73 -8.28 -7.82
N ASN A 278 -6.07 -9.17 -8.75
CA ASN A 278 -7.47 -9.51 -9.07
C ASN A 278 -7.88 -10.87 -8.44
N ASN A 279 -6.94 -11.53 -7.75
CA ASN A 279 -7.21 -12.78 -7.05
C ASN A 279 -7.82 -12.48 -5.67
N GLN A 280 -8.56 -13.45 -5.14
CA GLN A 280 -9.12 -13.38 -3.79
C GLN A 280 -8.09 -13.71 -2.69
N THR A 281 -6.85 -14.01 -3.07
CA THR A 281 -5.78 -14.31 -2.14
C THR A 281 -4.48 -13.63 -2.54
N LEU A 282 -3.70 -13.22 -1.54
CA LEU A 282 -2.40 -12.58 -1.73
C LEU A 282 -1.40 -13.12 -0.69
N PRO A 283 -0.19 -13.52 -1.10
CA PRO A 283 0.86 -13.92 -0.17
C PRO A 283 1.55 -12.71 0.45
N PHE A 284 1.61 -12.68 1.79
CA PHE A 284 2.34 -11.70 2.58
C PHE A 284 3.62 -12.30 3.15
N PHE A 285 4.70 -11.52 3.15
CA PHE A 285 5.95 -11.91 3.78
C PHE A 285 5.95 -11.44 5.24
N LYS A 286 5.76 -12.37 6.17
CA LYS A 286 5.63 -12.10 7.59
C LYS A 286 6.96 -12.24 8.32
N THR A 287 7.32 -11.22 9.10
CA THR A 287 8.59 -11.16 9.85
C THR A 287 8.39 -10.90 11.34
N SER A 288 7.18 -11.09 11.84
CA SER A 288 6.85 -10.93 13.26
C SER A 288 5.68 -11.81 13.64
N SER A 289 5.59 -12.14 14.90
CA SER A 289 4.42 -12.82 15.49
C SER A 289 3.32 -11.84 15.94
N LEU A 290 3.30 -10.63 15.36
CA LEU A 290 2.23 -9.65 15.62
C LEU A 290 0.90 -10.20 15.12
N LEU A 291 -0.11 -10.14 15.97
CA LEU A 291 -1.49 -10.54 15.70
C LEU A 291 -2.39 -9.31 15.86
N LEU A 292 -3.11 -8.96 14.80
CA LEU A 292 -4.10 -7.89 14.80
C LEU A 292 -5.50 -8.49 14.65
N GLN A 293 -6.44 -7.99 15.38
CA GLN A 293 -7.86 -8.33 15.25
C GLN A 293 -8.63 -7.05 15.02
N ALA A 294 -9.25 -6.90 13.85
CA ALA A 294 -10.16 -5.80 13.60
C ALA A 294 -11.36 -5.87 14.55
N ASP A 295 -11.86 -4.71 14.93
CA ASP A 295 -13.07 -4.62 15.75
C ASP A 295 -14.29 -5.08 14.95
N ASP A 296 -15.30 -5.55 15.64
CA ASP A 296 -16.57 -5.87 15.02
C ASP A 296 -17.20 -4.57 14.50
N LYS A 297 -17.73 -4.61 13.31
CA LYS A 297 -18.43 -3.53 12.57
C LYS A 297 -18.30 -2.08 13.15
N PRO A 298 -18.14 -1.09 12.29
CA PRO A 298 -18.28 -1.12 10.81
C PRO A 298 -17.00 -1.34 10.02
N VAL A 299 -15.91 -1.83 10.63
CA VAL A 299 -14.59 -1.94 9.99
C VAL A 299 -14.56 -3.07 8.95
N ILE A 300 -14.12 -2.76 7.73
CA ILE A 300 -13.93 -3.74 6.66
C ILE A 300 -12.44 -4.05 6.56
N GLU A 301 -12.10 -5.33 6.76
CA GLU A 301 -10.74 -5.82 6.58
C GLU A 301 -10.41 -5.91 5.07
N ALA A 302 -9.42 -5.17 4.61
CA ALA A 302 -8.94 -5.30 3.22
C ALA A 302 -8.22 -6.63 2.98
N ALA A 303 -7.57 -7.18 4.02
CA ALA A 303 -6.94 -8.49 3.98
C ALA A 303 -6.99 -9.19 5.35
N LYS A 304 -7.25 -10.50 5.32
CA LYS A 304 -7.31 -11.39 6.49
C LYS A 304 -6.58 -12.69 6.20
N TYR A 305 -5.75 -13.16 7.12
CA TYR A 305 -5.06 -14.43 6.92
C TYR A 305 -6.05 -15.59 6.80
N THR A 306 -5.76 -16.55 5.90
CA THR A 306 -6.55 -17.79 5.79
C THR A 306 -6.45 -18.61 7.09
N SER A 307 -7.32 -19.59 7.25
CA SER A 307 -7.31 -20.44 8.47
C SER A 307 -5.99 -21.18 8.68
N PHE A 308 -5.29 -21.53 7.58
CA PHE A 308 -3.98 -22.18 7.56
C PHE A 308 -3.04 -21.39 6.64
N PRO A 309 -2.52 -20.26 7.11
CA PRO A 309 -1.92 -19.27 6.22
C PRO A 309 -0.51 -19.61 5.72
N LEU A 310 0.27 -20.46 6.40
CA LEU A 310 1.66 -20.75 6.03
C LEU A 310 1.76 -21.43 4.65
N VAL A 311 2.45 -20.79 3.71
CA VAL A 311 2.69 -21.30 2.35
C VAL A 311 4.16 -21.71 2.16
N ALA A 312 5.09 -20.92 2.70
CA ALA A 312 6.52 -21.18 2.56
C ALA A 312 7.31 -20.64 3.76
N GLY A 313 8.45 -21.24 4.03
CA GLY A 313 9.26 -20.95 5.21
C GLY A 313 8.82 -21.76 6.43
N TYR A 314 9.20 -21.29 7.62
CA TYR A 314 8.87 -21.95 8.88
C TYR A 314 8.15 -20.98 9.82
N THR A 315 7.08 -21.49 10.43
CA THR A 315 6.36 -20.92 11.57
C THR A 315 5.90 -22.08 12.43
N ALA A 316 6.10 -22.03 13.75
CA ALA A 316 5.65 -23.08 14.65
C ALA A 316 4.14 -23.32 14.46
N PRO A 317 3.66 -24.58 14.49
CA PRO A 317 2.26 -24.91 14.21
C PRO A 317 1.27 -24.14 15.10
N GLU A 318 1.60 -23.94 16.38
CA GLU A 318 0.80 -23.22 17.35
C GLU A 318 0.70 -21.73 16.97
N VAL A 319 1.81 -21.13 16.56
CA VAL A 319 1.86 -19.73 16.12
C VAL A 319 1.13 -19.56 14.78
N ASN A 320 1.32 -20.51 13.84
CA ASN A 320 0.59 -20.52 12.58
C ASN A 320 -0.93 -20.59 12.79
N LYS A 321 -1.38 -21.40 13.73
CA LYS A 321 -2.80 -21.48 14.13
C LYS A 321 -3.32 -20.17 14.70
N LEU A 322 -2.50 -19.45 15.50
CA LEU A 322 -2.86 -18.14 16.03
C LEU A 322 -2.94 -17.04 14.95
N ILE A 323 -2.08 -17.11 13.93
CA ILE A 323 -2.09 -16.18 12.79
C ILE A 323 -3.36 -16.39 11.95
N GLY A 324 -3.85 -17.63 11.88
CA GLY A 324 -5.05 -17.95 11.13
C GLY A 324 -6.24 -17.08 11.51
N ASN A 325 -6.95 -16.58 10.51
CA ASN A 325 -8.11 -15.68 10.65
C ASN A 325 -7.85 -14.35 11.36
N THR A 326 -6.59 -13.91 11.51
CA THR A 326 -6.26 -12.57 12.00
C THR A 326 -6.16 -11.56 10.85
N THR A 327 -6.33 -10.29 11.16
CA THR A 327 -6.26 -9.18 10.21
C THR A 327 -4.83 -9.02 9.68
N ALA A 328 -4.66 -8.87 8.35
CA ALA A 328 -3.39 -8.53 7.72
C ALA A 328 -3.35 -7.04 7.30
N LEU A 329 -4.50 -6.49 6.89
CA LEU A 329 -4.62 -5.13 6.37
C LEU A 329 -6.03 -4.61 6.67
N VAL A 330 -6.11 -3.43 7.30
CA VAL A 330 -7.38 -2.76 7.60
C VAL A 330 -7.21 -1.24 7.50
N ALA A 331 -8.26 -0.57 7.10
CA ALA A 331 -8.32 0.88 7.09
C ALA A 331 -9.71 1.36 7.54
N HIS A 332 -9.74 2.50 8.20
CA HIS A 332 -10.97 3.12 8.67
C HIS A 332 -10.82 4.64 8.82
N ARG A 333 -11.92 5.34 9.00
CA ARG A 333 -11.94 6.78 9.29
C ARG A 333 -11.77 7.04 10.78
N LYS A 334 -11.09 8.17 11.11
CA LYS A 334 -11.11 8.80 12.43
C LYS A 334 -11.30 10.31 12.23
N GLY A 335 -12.45 10.84 12.63
CA GLY A 335 -12.84 12.21 12.28
C GLY A 335 -12.93 12.39 10.76
N LYS A 336 -12.24 13.38 10.21
CA LYS A 336 -12.09 13.59 8.76
C LYS A 336 -10.93 12.81 8.17
N GLY A 337 -10.00 12.33 9.01
CA GLY A 337 -8.81 11.60 8.61
C GLY A 337 -9.02 10.10 8.48
N ARG A 338 -7.92 9.40 8.27
CA ARG A 338 -7.90 7.94 8.03
C ARG A 338 -6.77 7.29 8.79
N VAL A 339 -7.02 6.08 9.27
CA VAL A 339 -6.01 5.20 9.88
C VAL A 339 -5.90 3.95 9.04
N ILE A 340 -4.68 3.63 8.62
CA ILE A 340 -4.36 2.46 7.80
C ILE A 340 -3.39 1.59 8.60
N ALA A 341 -3.77 0.34 8.83
CA ALA A 341 -2.95 -0.63 9.55
C ALA A 341 -2.43 -1.71 8.60
N ILE A 342 -1.11 -1.83 8.54
CA ILE A 342 -0.38 -2.81 7.71
C ILE A 342 0.42 -3.71 8.66
N VAL A 343 -0.02 -4.96 8.85
CA VAL A 343 0.57 -5.85 9.85
C VAL A 343 1.99 -6.27 9.49
N ASP A 344 2.26 -6.52 8.21
CA ASP A 344 3.55 -6.99 7.73
C ASP A 344 4.29 -5.98 6.85
N PRO A 345 5.62 -6.11 6.68
CA PRO A 345 6.39 -5.18 5.89
C PRO A 345 6.14 -5.37 4.39
N VAL A 346 5.18 -4.63 3.82
CA VAL A 346 4.79 -4.75 2.41
C VAL A 346 5.92 -4.39 1.43
N ASN A 347 6.94 -3.65 1.89
CA ASN A 347 8.13 -3.23 1.12
C ASN A 347 9.41 -3.95 1.58
N PHE A 348 9.32 -5.19 2.06
CA PHE A 348 10.44 -5.86 2.74
C PHE A 348 11.70 -5.92 1.88
N ARG A 349 12.75 -5.20 2.33
CA ARG A 349 14.12 -5.18 1.76
C ARG A 349 14.18 -4.95 0.25
N GLY A 350 13.15 -4.35 -0.37
CA GLY A 350 13.11 -4.06 -1.81
C GLY A 350 13.04 -5.30 -2.72
N TYR A 351 12.96 -6.52 -2.17
CA TYR A 351 12.83 -7.74 -2.98
C TYR A 351 11.42 -8.35 -2.99
N TRP A 352 10.62 -8.13 -1.94
CA TRP A 352 9.23 -8.61 -1.86
C TRP A 352 8.30 -7.64 -2.59
N ARG A 353 8.20 -7.81 -3.91
CA ARG A 353 7.51 -6.85 -4.78
C ARG A 353 6.00 -7.07 -4.89
N GLY A 354 5.50 -8.25 -4.53
CA GLY A 354 4.09 -8.60 -4.70
C GLY A 354 3.11 -7.74 -3.88
N THR A 355 3.60 -7.09 -2.82
CA THR A 355 2.78 -6.25 -1.92
C THR A 355 3.22 -4.79 -1.87
N GLU A 356 4.32 -4.40 -2.54
CA GLU A 356 4.89 -3.04 -2.40
C GLU A 356 3.90 -1.94 -2.81
N LYS A 357 3.04 -2.18 -3.80
CA LYS A 357 2.03 -1.22 -4.25
C LYS A 357 0.98 -0.90 -3.18
N ILE A 358 0.78 -1.75 -2.18
CA ILE A 358 -0.11 -1.46 -1.04
C ILE A 358 0.33 -0.17 -0.33
N MET A 359 1.64 0.11 -0.23
CA MET A 359 2.13 1.37 0.33
C MET A 359 1.78 2.56 -0.55
N ALA A 360 1.92 2.45 -1.87
CA ALA A 360 1.48 3.49 -2.80
C ALA A 360 -0.04 3.71 -2.72
N ASN A 361 -0.82 2.63 -2.61
CA ASN A 361 -2.27 2.71 -2.43
C ASN A 361 -2.65 3.38 -1.09
N ALA A 362 -1.92 3.09 -0.01
CA ALA A 362 -2.13 3.75 1.27
C ALA A 362 -1.92 5.27 1.20
N ILE A 363 -1.15 5.74 0.22
CA ILE A 363 -0.89 7.16 -0.01
C ILE A 363 -1.89 7.72 -1.04
N PHE A 364 -1.89 7.22 -2.28
CA PHE A 364 -2.66 7.80 -3.37
C PHE A 364 -4.15 7.46 -3.37
N MET A 365 -4.53 6.28 -2.82
CA MET A 365 -5.94 5.84 -2.75
C MET A 365 -6.61 6.19 -1.43
N SER A 366 -5.89 6.79 -0.48
CA SER A 366 -6.46 7.19 0.82
C SER A 366 -7.74 8.02 0.69
N PRO A 367 -7.91 8.94 -0.29
CA PRO A 367 -9.15 9.70 -0.45
C PRO A 367 -10.40 8.83 -0.71
N ALA A 368 -10.22 7.64 -1.30
CA ALA A 368 -11.31 6.70 -1.58
C ALA A 368 -11.68 5.79 -0.39
N ILE A 369 -10.93 5.83 0.71
CA ILE A 369 -11.23 5.05 1.93
C ILE A 369 -12.26 5.81 2.75
N ASN A 370 -13.45 5.20 2.93
CA ASN A 370 -14.60 5.76 3.65
C ASN A 370 -14.86 5.05 4.97
#